data_ef4cdb8a93d8046124d08395d0e5ed25
#
_entry.id   ef4cdb8a93d8046124d08395d0e5ed25
#
_cell.length_a   1.000
_cell.length_b   1.000
_cell.length_c   1.000
_cell.angle_alpha   90.00
_cell.angle_beta   90.00
_cell.angle_gamma   90.00
#
_symmetry.space_group_name_H-M   'P 1'
#
loop_
_entity.id
_entity.type
_entity.pdbx_description
1 polymer ?
#
loop_
_entity_poly.entity_id
_entity_poly.type
_entity_poly.pdbx_seq_one_letter_code
_entity_poly.pdbx_strand_id
1 'polypeptide(L)'
;MDNAILKTERVEMKFPLPFITPQIIVEAIGDKETIEYMDAVPSMEYTEENALSFMEFLRYTEKSDEELELGIFDIKTNKFIGMCTLENINREYSVCELGYWLNKSYVGMGYMTECVKEIITYAKNELQMKSINAFVIVEHKKSIALLERFGFIRKELLKNDTENKGKEVDRYWYKLIV
;
A
#
# COMPACT_ATOMS: atom_id res chain seq x y z
N MET A 1 11.06 11.65 -5.84
CA MET A 1 10.28 12.27 -4.71
C MET A 1 11.04 12.04 -3.41
N ASP A 2 12.27 12.54 -3.38
CA ASP A 2 13.21 12.29 -2.30
C ASP A 2 12.71 12.87 -0.97
N ASN A 3 12.58 12.02 0.03
CA ASN A 3 12.32 12.33 1.44
C ASN A 3 10.91 12.78 1.85
N ALA A 4 9.84 12.38 1.16
CA ALA A 4 8.52 12.53 1.74
C ALA A 4 8.44 11.78 3.07
N ILE A 5 8.24 12.52 4.16
CA ILE A 5 7.99 11.96 5.48
C ILE A 5 6.61 12.45 5.90
N LEU A 6 5.68 11.50 6.04
CA LEU A 6 4.33 11.77 6.54
C LEU A 6 4.22 11.25 7.97
N LYS A 7 3.69 12.07 8.85
CA LYS A 7 3.56 11.71 10.28
C LYS A 7 2.12 11.83 10.75
N THR A 8 1.72 10.86 11.54
CA THR A 8 0.49 10.89 12.31
C THR A 8 0.80 10.87 13.80
N GLU A 9 -0.20 10.68 14.65
CA GLU A 9 0.01 10.52 16.09
C GLU A 9 0.83 9.25 16.41
N ARG A 10 0.66 8.17 15.64
CA ARG A 10 1.19 6.84 15.98
C ARG A 10 2.18 6.30 14.96
N VAL A 11 2.24 6.82 13.75
CA VAL A 11 3.11 6.30 12.69
C VAL A 11 3.91 7.39 12.00
N GLU A 12 5.08 6.98 11.55
CA GLU A 12 5.90 7.71 10.59
C GLU A 12 5.93 6.91 9.29
N MET A 13 5.56 7.53 8.19
CA MET A 13 5.65 6.94 6.85
C MET A 13 6.79 7.59 6.09
N LYS A 14 7.74 6.78 5.63
CA LYS A 14 8.94 7.23 4.91
C LYS A 14 9.46 6.15 3.99
N PHE A 15 10.34 6.51 3.04
CA PHE A 15 10.98 5.53 2.18
C PHE A 15 11.69 4.46 3.04
N PRO A 16 11.35 3.17 2.88
CA PRO A 16 11.70 2.19 3.90
C PRO A 16 13.13 1.65 3.80
N LEU A 17 13.72 1.62 2.61
CA LEU A 17 14.93 0.86 2.30
C LEU A 17 16.10 1.06 3.26
N PRO A 18 16.41 2.28 3.77
CA PRO A 18 17.48 2.48 4.74
C PRO A 18 17.22 1.89 6.14
N PHE A 19 16.00 1.45 6.42
CA PHE A 19 15.53 1.07 7.77
C PHE A 19 15.08 -0.38 7.86
N ILE A 20 15.10 -1.13 6.76
CA ILE A 20 14.63 -2.52 6.69
C ILE A 20 15.72 -3.46 6.22
N THR A 21 15.63 -4.71 6.65
CA THR A 21 16.43 -5.84 6.17
C THR A 21 15.49 -6.93 5.67
N PRO A 22 15.98 -7.94 4.92
CA PRO A 22 15.13 -9.06 4.52
C PRO A 22 14.40 -9.70 5.70
N GLN A 23 15.05 -9.86 6.84
CA GLN A 23 14.45 -10.43 8.05
C GLN A 23 13.31 -9.57 8.59
N ILE A 24 13.49 -8.24 8.65
CA ILE A 24 12.44 -7.30 9.09
C ILE A 24 11.22 -7.40 8.16
N ILE A 25 11.44 -7.51 6.86
CA ILE A 25 10.36 -7.63 5.87
C ILE A 25 9.61 -8.96 6.07
N VAL A 26 10.35 -10.07 6.20
CA VAL A 26 9.76 -11.39 6.45
C VAL A 26 8.95 -11.40 7.75
N GLU A 27 9.46 -10.80 8.83
CA GLU A 27 8.72 -10.67 10.08
C GLU A 27 7.44 -9.83 9.93
N ALA A 28 7.49 -8.76 9.13
CA ALA A 28 6.33 -7.88 8.92
C ALA A 28 5.27 -8.51 8.03
N ILE A 29 5.67 -9.27 7.00
CA ILE A 29 4.76 -9.88 6.01
C ILE A 29 4.42 -11.33 6.35
N GLY A 30 5.30 -12.08 7.00
CA GLY A 30 5.33 -13.55 7.09
C GLY A 30 4.10 -14.25 7.67
N ASP A 31 3.05 -13.52 8.00
CA ASP A 31 1.78 -14.07 8.44
C ASP A 31 0.83 -14.31 7.24
N LYS A 32 0.23 -15.50 7.18
CA LYS A 32 -0.68 -15.89 6.09
C LYS A 32 -1.85 -14.92 5.90
N GLU A 33 -2.37 -14.36 6.99
CA GLU A 33 -3.47 -13.40 6.91
C GLU A 33 -3.01 -12.04 6.36
N THR A 34 -1.74 -11.66 6.57
CA THR A 34 -1.15 -10.45 5.98
C THR A 34 -1.05 -10.58 4.47
N ILE A 35 -0.59 -11.73 3.98
CA ILE A 35 -0.35 -11.95 2.54
C ILE A 35 -1.58 -12.42 1.75
N GLU A 36 -2.66 -12.80 2.41
CA GLU A 36 -3.84 -13.42 1.79
C GLU A 36 -4.34 -12.66 0.55
N TYR A 37 -4.36 -11.34 0.61
CA TYR A 37 -4.88 -10.47 -0.45
C TYR A 37 -3.78 -9.63 -1.13
N MET A 38 -2.51 -9.98 -0.96
CA MET A 38 -1.40 -9.34 -1.65
C MET A 38 -1.11 -10.10 -2.95
N ASP A 39 -1.60 -9.60 -4.07
CA ASP A 39 -1.40 -10.19 -5.40
C ASP A 39 0.07 -10.20 -5.84
N ALA A 40 0.86 -9.22 -5.41
CA ALA A 40 2.31 -9.21 -5.63
C ALA A 40 3.08 -10.37 -4.93
N VAL A 41 2.44 -11.11 -4.01
CA VAL A 41 3.05 -12.26 -3.31
C VAL A 41 2.50 -13.55 -3.90
N PRO A 42 3.30 -14.35 -4.63
CA PRO A 42 2.79 -15.46 -5.44
C PRO A 42 2.35 -16.68 -4.64
N SER A 43 2.75 -16.80 -3.36
CA SER A 43 2.45 -17.96 -2.51
C SER A 43 1.95 -17.54 -1.13
N MET A 44 1.50 -18.53 -0.33
CA MET A 44 1.13 -18.33 1.08
C MET A 44 2.33 -18.39 2.04
N GLU A 45 3.54 -18.41 1.51
CA GLU A 45 4.79 -18.30 2.25
C GLU A 45 5.59 -17.13 1.70
N TYR A 46 6.04 -16.25 2.60
CA TYR A 46 6.91 -15.15 2.26
C TYR A 46 8.33 -15.45 2.70
N THR A 47 9.22 -15.63 1.75
CA THR A 47 10.59 -16.05 1.97
C THR A 47 11.56 -14.87 2.00
N GLU A 48 12.81 -15.13 2.43
CA GLU A 48 13.89 -14.14 2.35
C GLU A 48 14.17 -13.74 0.88
N GLU A 49 14.02 -14.66 -0.07
CA GLU A 49 14.16 -14.38 -1.50
C GLU A 49 13.09 -13.39 -1.99
N ASN A 50 11.85 -13.54 -1.53
CA ASN A 50 10.79 -12.56 -1.81
C ASN A 50 11.14 -11.19 -1.21
N ALA A 51 11.70 -11.16 0.01
CA ALA A 51 12.11 -9.91 0.66
C ALA A 51 13.26 -9.23 -0.09
N LEU A 52 14.23 -9.99 -0.60
CA LEU A 52 15.31 -9.45 -1.44
C LEU A 52 14.75 -8.86 -2.74
N SER A 53 13.86 -9.57 -3.42
CA SER A 53 13.19 -9.08 -4.64
C SER A 53 12.40 -7.79 -4.38
N PHE A 54 11.70 -7.72 -3.23
CA PHE A 54 11.02 -6.50 -2.81
C PHE A 54 11.98 -5.34 -2.56
N MET A 55 13.14 -5.59 -1.93
CA MET A 55 14.17 -4.56 -1.76
C MET A 55 14.77 -4.09 -3.10
N GLU A 56 14.91 -4.97 -4.08
CA GLU A 56 15.32 -4.59 -5.44
C GLU A 56 14.28 -3.70 -6.12
N PHE A 57 13.00 -4.06 -6.01
CA PHE A 57 11.91 -3.22 -6.46
C PHE A 57 11.96 -1.82 -5.83
N LEU A 58 12.13 -1.72 -4.50
CA LEU A 58 12.28 -0.43 -3.82
C LEU A 58 13.48 0.39 -4.32
N ARG A 59 14.63 -0.24 -4.65
CA ARG A 59 15.76 0.46 -5.25
C ARG A 59 15.45 1.02 -6.63
N TYR A 60 14.66 0.29 -7.40
CA TYR A 60 14.22 0.74 -8.71
C TYR A 60 13.26 1.92 -8.59
N THR A 61 12.28 1.86 -7.69
CA THR A 61 11.25 2.91 -7.50
C THR A 61 11.76 4.14 -6.76
N GLU A 62 12.87 4.06 -6.02
CA GLU A 62 13.44 5.18 -5.25
C GLU A 62 13.62 6.46 -6.09
N LYS A 63 13.98 6.30 -7.36
CA LYS A 63 14.23 7.41 -8.30
C LYS A 63 13.06 7.68 -9.24
N SER A 64 11.97 6.97 -9.08
CA SER A 64 10.80 7.13 -9.92
C SER A 64 10.01 8.39 -9.53
N ASP A 65 9.51 9.09 -10.52
CA ASP A 65 8.54 10.17 -10.33
C ASP A 65 7.08 9.65 -10.42
N GLU A 66 6.92 8.38 -10.75
CA GLU A 66 5.63 7.71 -10.93
C GLU A 66 5.23 6.84 -9.73
N GLU A 67 6.15 6.67 -8.76
CA GLU A 67 5.96 5.82 -7.59
C GLU A 67 6.33 6.56 -6.29
N LEU A 68 5.55 6.41 -5.26
CA LEU A 68 5.83 6.85 -3.90
C LEU A 68 5.65 5.69 -2.93
N GLU A 69 6.76 5.09 -2.54
CA GLU A 69 6.81 3.92 -1.69
C GLU A 69 7.08 4.32 -0.23
N LEU A 70 6.06 4.34 0.62
CA LEU A 70 6.19 4.71 2.02
C LEU A 70 5.99 3.50 2.94
N GLY A 71 7.07 3.11 3.62
CA GLY A 71 7.03 2.17 4.74
C GLY A 71 6.37 2.80 5.95
N ILE A 72 5.50 2.06 6.61
CA ILE A 72 4.83 2.48 7.84
C ILE A 72 5.64 2.00 9.04
N PHE A 73 6.07 2.93 9.89
CA PHE A 73 6.81 2.66 11.12
C PHE A 73 6.00 3.11 12.33
N ASP A 74 5.78 2.21 13.27
CA ASP A 74 5.16 2.55 14.56
C ASP A 74 6.13 3.43 15.38
N ILE A 75 5.70 4.64 15.74
CA ILE A 75 6.58 5.63 16.42
C ILE A 75 7.06 5.12 17.77
N LYS A 76 6.22 4.37 18.50
CA LYS A 76 6.54 3.91 19.85
C LYS A 76 7.60 2.80 19.86
N THR A 77 7.55 1.90 18.89
CA THR A 77 8.40 0.71 18.83
C THR A 77 9.49 0.79 17.76
N ASN A 78 9.37 1.76 16.84
CA ASN A 78 10.18 1.91 15.63
C ASN A 78 10.14 0.67 14.72
N LYS A 79 9.09 -0.15 14.82
CA LYS A 79 8.93 -1.34 13.97
C LYS A 79 8.34 -0.97 12.63
N PHE A 80 8.86 -1.58 11.57
CA PHE A 80 8.24 -1.59 10.25
C PHE A 80 7.01 -2.51 10.30
N ILE A 81 5.84 -1.97 9.98
CA ILE A 81 4.54 -2.65 10.16
C ILE A 81 3.69 -2.74 8.90
N GLY A 82 4.13 -2.15 7.78
CA GLY A 82 3.37 -2.15 6.55
C GLY A 82 3.87 -1.14 5.53
N MET A 83 3.11 -0.97 4.47
CA MET A 83 3.33 0.02 3.42
C MET A 83 2.05 0.81 3.13
N CYS A 84 2.22 2.04 2.68
CA CYS A 84 1.16 2.85 2.08
C CYS A 84 1.77 3.61 0.91
N THR A 85 1.26 3.38 -0.31
CA THR A 85 1.93 3.76 -1.55
C THR A 85 1.02 4.58 -2.45
N LEU A 86 1.63 5.41 -3.30
CA LEU A 86 0.98 5.94 -4.48
C LEU A 86 1.75 5.44 -5.70
N GLU A 87 1.02 4.75 -6.57
CA GLU A 87 1.54 4.07 -7.75
C GLU A 87 0.98 4.70 -9.01
N ASN A 88 1.63 4.47 -10.15
CA ASN A 88 1.16 4.96 -11.45
C ASN A 88 0.80 6.46 -11.42
N ILE A 89 1.66 7.29 -10.77
CA ILE A 89 1.45 8.73 -10.64
C ILE A 89 1.56 9.38 -12.01
N ASN A 90 0.41 9.76 -12.56
CA ASN A 90 0.31 10.41 -13.85
C ASN A 90 -0.02 11.90 -13.66
N ARG A 91 0.99 12.76 -13.84
CA ARG A 91 0.84 14.22 -13.65
C ARG A 91 0.03 14.87 -14.76
N GLU A 92 0.06 14.33 -15.97
CA GLU A 92 -0.70 14.85 -17.11
C GLU A 92 -2.21 14.73 -16.87
N TYR A 93 -2.65 13.57 -16.39
CA TYR A 93 -4.07 13.32 -16.07
C TYR A 93 -4.42 13.64 -14.62
N SER A 94 -3.43 14.00 -13.78
CA SER A 94 -3.58 14.27 -12.34
C SER A 94 -4.27 13.11 -11.61
N VAL A 95 -3.80 11.88 -11.84
CA VAL A 95 -4.32 10.65 -11.27
C VAL A 95 -3.19 9.79 -10.73
N CYS A 96 -3.44 9.07 -9.66
CA CYS A 96 -2.55 8.02 -9.13
C CYS A 96 -3.37 6.85 -8.59
N GLU A 97 -2.69 5.81 -8.14
CA GLU A 97 -3.29 4.63 -7.52
C GLU A 97 -2.84 4.53 -6.07
N LEU A 98 -3.74 4.12 -5.19
CA LEU A 98 -3.47 3.90 -3.77
C LEU A 98 -3.27 2.41 -3.51
N GLY A 99 -2.07 2.05 -3.03
CA GLY A 99 -1.73 0.73 -2.53
C GLY A 99 -1.47 0.74 -1.03
N TYR A 100 -1.75 -0.35 -0.33
CA TYR A 100 -1.38 -0.52 1.07
C TYR A 100 -1.48 -1.97 1.55
N TRP A 101 -0.66 -2.28 2.52
CA TRP A 101 -0.80 -3.47 3.34
C TRP A 101 -0.32 -3.19 4.78
N LEU A 102 -0.79 -3.99 5.74
CA LEU A 102 -0.45 -3.85 7.15
C LEU A 102 -0.29 -5.22 7.78
N ASN A 103 0.74 -5.38 8.60
CA ASN A 103 0.92 -6.59 9.41
C ASN A 103 -0.34 -6.86 10.22
N LYS A 104 -0.77 -8.12 10.23
CA LYS A 104 -1.99 -8.60 10.90
C LYS A 104 -2.14 -8.10 12.34
N SER A 105 -1.04 -8.06 13.10
CA SER A 105 -1.05 -7.64 14.50
C SER A 105 -1.50 -6.20 14.72
N TYR A 106 -1.50 -5.37 13.67
CA TYR A 106 -1.89 -3.95 13.72
C TYR A 106 -3.23 -3.69 13.03
N VAL A 107 -3.82 -4.71 12.38
CA VAL A 107 -5.11 -4.58 11.69
C VAL A 107 -6.25 -4.36 12.70
N GLY A 108 -7.20 -3.47 12.35
CA GLY A 108 -8.36 -3.16 13.20
C GLY A 108 -8.09 -2.10 14.28
N MET A 109 -6.85 -1.65 14.44
CA MET A 109 -6.46 -0.65 15.45
C MET A 109 -6.45 0.79 14.92
N GLY A 110 -6.85 1.01 13.66
CA GLY A 110 -6.93 2.34 13.04
C GLY A 110 -5.63 2.85 12.41
N TYR A 111 -4.53 2.12 12.47
CA TYR A 111 -3.25 2.53 11.88
C TYR A 111 -3.37 2.85 10.38
N MET A 112 -3.93 1.93 9.58
CA MET A 112 -4.12 2.18 8.15
C MET A 112 -5.07 3.35 7.86
N THR A 113 -6.05 3.60 8.74
CA THR A 113 -6.94 4.77 8.62
C THR A 113 -6.15 6.08 8.72
N GLU A 114 -5.19 6.17 9.65
CA GLU A 114 -4.31 7.33 9.76
C GLU A 114 -3.43 7.48 8.51
N CYS A 115 -2.80 6.39 8.06
CA CYS A 115 -1.91 6.42 6.89
C CYS A 115 -2.65 6.86 5.62
N VAL A 116 -3.81 6.25 5.33
CA VAL A 116 -4.62 6.57 4.15
C VAL A 116 -5.09 8.03 4.16
N LYS A 117 -5.47 8.57 5.33
CA LYS A 117 -5.82 9.98 5.45
C LYS A 117 -4.66 10.90 5.05
N GLU A 118 -3.47 10.65 5.58
CA GLU A 118 -2.29 11.47 5.31
C GLU A 118 -1.83 11.37 3.86
N ILE A 119 -1.81 10.17 3.28
CA ILE A 119 -1.35 9.99 1.89
C ILE A 119 -2.35 10.60 0.89
N ILE A 120 -3.66 10.55 1.16
CA ILE A 120 -4.67 11.27 0.35
C ILE A 120 -4.44 12.78 0.43
N THR A 121 -4.17 13.31 1.63
CA THR A 121 -3.87 14.73 1.83
C THR A 121 -2.61 15.13 1.05
N TYR A 122 -1.57 14.31 1.09
CA TYR A 122 -0.33 14.51 0.34
C TYR A 122 -0.57 14.46 -1.18
N ALA A 123 -1.30 13.46 -1.67
CA ALA A 123 -1.63 13.34 -3.08
C ALA A 123 -2.36 14.58 -3.62
N LYS A 124 -3.31 15.10 -2.83
CA LYS A 124 -4.05 16.32 -3.18
C LYS A 124 -3.20 17.56 -3.14
N ASN A 125 -2.51 17.82 -2.04
CA ASN A 125 -1.90 19.13 -1.76
C ASN A 125 -0.49 19.26 -2.37
N GLU A 126 0.32 18.20 -2.30
CA GLU A 126 1.72 18.24 -2.75
C GLU A 126 1.87 17.76 -4.19
N LEU A 127 1.17 16.65 -4.54
CA LEU A 127 1.23 16.12 -5.90
C LEU A 127 0.19 16.71 -6.85
N GLN A 128 -0.77 17.51 -6.33
CA GLN A 128 -1.85 18.15 -7.09
C GLN A 128 -2.71 17.14 -7.89
N MET A 129 -2.90 15.95 -7.33
CA MET A 129 -3.77 14.94 -7.92
C MET A 129 -5.22 15.38 -7.84
N LYS A 130 -6.01 15.07 -8.87
CA LYS A 130 -7.45 15.32 -8.92
C LYS A 130 -8.27 14.09 -8.60
N SER A 131 -7.67 12.91 -8.76
CA SER A 131 -8.33 11.65 -8.42
C SER A 131 -7.31 10.58 -8.04
N ILE A 132 -7.78 9.65 -7.20
CA ILE A 132 -7.02 8.50 -6.74
C ILE A 132 -7.84 7.26 -7.07
N ASN A 133 -7.23 6.29 -7.75
CA ASN A 133 -7.80 4.97 -7.99
C ASN A 133 -7.36 4.01 -6.88
N ALA A 134 -8.12 2.94 -6.69
CA ALA A 134 -7.72 1.80 -5.88
C ALA A 134 -8.35 0.53 -6.45
N PHE A 135 -7.59 -0.56 -6.49
CA PHE A 135 -8.03 -1.86 -6.94
C PHE A 135 -8.03 -2.83 -5.76
N VAL A 136 -9.12 -3.54 -5.54
CA VAL A 136 -9.27 -4.40 -4.36
C VAL A 136 -9.92 -5.72 -4.74
N ILE A 137 -9.32 -6.82 -4.30
CA ILE A 137 -9.91 -8.17 -4.45
C ILE A 137 -11.29 -8.21 -3.79
N VAL A 138 -12.27 -8.76 -4.47
CA VAL A 138 -13.71 -8.72 -4.10
C VAL A 138 -13.96 -9.30 -2.69
N GLU A 139 -13.16 -10.27 -2.28
CA GLU A 139 -13.23 -10.92 -0.96
C GLU A 139 -12.62 -10.08 0.17
N HIS A 140 -11.77 -9.10 -0.14
CA HIS A 140 -11.04 -8.29 0.86
C HIS A 140 -11.95 -7.23 1.52
N LYS A 141 -12.93 -7.67 2.30
CA LYS A 141 -13.98 -6.80 2.90
C LYS A 141 -13.43 -5.69 3.79
N LYS A 142 -12.31 -5.93 4.49
CA LYS A 142 -11.68 -4.90 5.34
C LYS A 142 -11.13 -3.74 4.52
N SER A 143 -10.49 -4.02 3.38
CA SER A 143 -9.99 -3.00 2.46
C SER A 143 -11.14 -2.23 1.81
N ILE A 144 -12.18 -2.93 1.34
CA ILE A 144 -13.40 -2.31 0.79
C ILE A 144 -14.01 -1.32 1.79
N ALA A 145 -14.22 -1.74 3.04
CA ALA A 145 -14.79 -0.89 4.08
C ALA A 145 -13.91 0.34 4.39
N LEU A 146 -12.58 0.20 4.29
CA LEU A 146 -11.65 1.31 4.47
C LEU A 146 -11.79 2.32 3.33
N LEU A 147 -11.76 1.86 2.08
CA LEU A 147 -11.92 2.73 0.90
C LEU A 147 -13.25 3.49 0.92
N GLU A 148 -14.35 2.80 1.18
CA GLU A 148 -15.69 3.41 1.25
C GLU A 148 -15.80 4.46 2.36
N ARG A 149 -15.13 4.25 3.50
CA ARG A 149 -15.06 5.23 4.61
C ARG A 149 -14.39 6.54 4.18
N PHE A 150 -13.41 6.47 3.28
CA PHE A 150 -12.74 7.66 2.73
C PHE A 150 -13.47 8.27 1.53
N GLY A 151 -14.64 7.75 1.18
CA GLY A 151 -15.44 8.28 0.07
C GLY A 151 -15.03 7.79 -1.31
N PHE A 152 -14.22 6.74 -1.39
CA PHE A 152 -14.01 6.06 -2.66
C PHE A 152 -15.31 5.45 -3.16
N ILE A 153 -15.63 5.68 -4.42
CA ILE A 153 -16.83 5.16 -5.08
C ILE A 153 -16.43 4.02 -6.00
N ARG A 154 -17.07 2.87 -5.83
CA ARG A 154 -16.87 1.73 -6.72
C ARG A 154 -17.37 2.07 -8.12
N LYS A 155 -16.51 1.87 -9.12
CA LYS A 155 -16.76 2.17 -10.52
C LYS A 155 -17.12 0.93 -11.31
N GLU A 156 -16.35 -0.15 -11.13
CA GLU A 156 -16.45 -1.33 -11.97
C GLU A 156 -16.09 -2.62 -11.21
N LEU A 157 -16.62 -3.74 -11.67
CA LEU A 157 -16.16 -5.09 -11.36
C LEU A 157 -15.30 -5.57 -12.53
N LEU A 158 -14.01 -5.74 -12.27
CA LEU A 158 -13.03 -6.27 -13.21
C LEU A 158 -12.91 -7.77 -12.99
N LYS A 159 -13.37 -8.56 -13.97
CA LYS A 159 -13.35 -10.03 -13.86
C LYS A 159 -12.01 -10.60 -14.28
N ASN A 160 -11.52 -11.57 -13.50
CA ASN A 160 -10.23 -12.23 -13.73
C ASN A 160 -9.10 -11.22 -13.97
N ASP A 161 -9.08 -10.15 -13.18
CA ASP A 161 -8.27 -8.96 -13.43
C ASP A 161 -6.83 -9.13 -12.91
N THR A 162 -6.63 -9.99 -11.93
CA THR A 162 -5.30 -10.28 -11.40
C THR A 162 -5.19 -11.73 -10.96
N GLU A 163 -3.95 -12.19 -10.82
CA GLU A 163 -3.67 -13.50 -10.22
C GLU A 163 -3.34 -13.33 -8.73
N ASN A 164 -4.00 -14.11 -7.89
CA ASN A 164 -3.68 -14.20 -6.47
C ASN A 164 -3.48 -15.65 -6.07
N LYS A 165 -2.26 -16.00 -5.68
CA LYS A 165 -1.86 -17.36 -5.25
C LYS A 165 -2.20 -18.43 -6.30
N GLY A 166 -1.89 -18.18 -7.57
CA GLY A 166 -2.13 -19.09 -8.69
C GLY A 166 -3.58 -19.16 -9.15
N LYS A 167 -4.42 -18.23 -8.74
CA LYS A 167 -5.85 -18.18 -9.15
C LYS A 167 -6.18 -16.81 -9.70
N GLU A 168 -6.84 -16.81 -10.84
CA GLU A 168 -7.47 -15.57 -11.34
C GLU A 168 -8.58 -15.14 -10.37
N VAL A 169 -8.58 -13.87 -10.00
CA VAL A 169 -9.54 -13.29 -9.07
C VAL A 169 -10.11 -11.99 -9.61
N ASP A 170 -11.34 -11.70 -9.21
CA ASP A 170 -12.01 -10.47 -9.55
C ASP A 170 -11.55 -9.34 -8.64
N ARG A 171 -11.43 -8.12 -9.18
CA ARG A 171 -11.21 -6.92 -8.40
C ARG A 171 -12.31 -5.90 -8.62
N TYR A 172 -12.59 -5.09 -7.60
CA TYR A 172 -13.32 -3.84 -7.76
C TYR A 172 -12.34 -2.70 -8.05
N TRP A 173 -12.67 -1.89 -9.05
CA TRP A 173 -12.08 -0.58 -9.23
C TRP A 173 -12.85 0.46 -8.44
N TYR A 174 -12.16 1.17 -7.58
CA TYR A 174 -12.65 2.30 -6.81
C TYR A 174 -11.96 3.59 -7.27
N LYS A 175 -12.67 4.72 -7.15
CA LYS A 175 -12.13 6.05 -7.46
C LYS A 175 -12.56 7.07 -6.42
N LEU A 176 -11.61 7.87 -5.95
CA LEU A 176 -11.82 9.06 -5.12
C LEU A 176 -11.51 10.31 -5.96
N ILE A 177 -12.36 11.33 -5.89
CA ILE A 177 -12.07 12.69 -6.39
C ILE A 177 -11.59 13.51 -5.18
N VAL A 178 -10.41 14.15 -5.29
CA VAL A 178 -9.74 14.85 -4.19
C VAL A 178 -9.62 16.36 -4.42
#